data_c733e2f9f562e6144b6d01f2970ea743
#
_entry.id   c733e2f9f562e6144b6d01f2970ea743
#
_cell.length_a   1.000
_cell.length_b   1.000
_cell.length_c   1.000
_cell.angle_alpha   90.00
_cell.angle_beta   90.00
_cell.angle_gamma   90.00
#
_symmetry.space_group_name_H-M   'P 1'
#
loop_
_entity.id
_entity.type
_entity.pdbx_description
1 polymer ?
#
loop_
_entity_poly.entity_id
_entity_poly.type
_entity_poly.pdbx_seq_one_letter_code
_entity_poly.pdbx_strand_id
1 'polypeptide(L)'
;MIKLPVLFDAGGDLKKKWYILFYVKNPKSNKLERQRMYKGINDVHTLKARYAVGEKMLNHWKEKLLSGWSPLNDENIIYDDNLQFQSFIKHYKIQKSKNGTFRFFASKFIDFVKNNLEDATVSTYRSKLRMFDGWLETNNLNEVDVSVINQPVMVKFFTFIIEERKLSKVSIKKYRQILSQVFNYIRKDKDRKLLINPCFDLPETKRLNDSAPQPIQELDIEVFKEIIEKEDPQLWLAISFEYYCFIRPGKELRLLKIGDIDFGRGIVRVNPVNSKTVERNISIPSVFLNILRNTYKLHTYDRKMYVFGKDRIPGFEHYGKNNLRYRFAKIRDKIQMPEMYKLYSWKHTGNIRALESGISITEIQMQNGHTSIQTTENYMKNKKRTISSNISNRFPEL
;
A
#
# COMPACT_ATOMS: atom_id res chain seq x y z
N MET A 1 -1.42 -9.15 -40.74
CA MET A 1 -1.30 -7.78 -41.29
C MET A 1 -1.47 -6.82 -40.12
N ILE A 2 -0.52 -5.93 -39.88
CA ILE A 2 -0.58 -4.94 -38.81
C ILE A 2 -0.77 -3.58 -39.48
N LYS A 3 -1.76 -2.78 -39.04
CA LYS A 3 -1.82 -1.39 -39.46
C LYS A 3 -0.94 -0.57 -38.53
N LEU A 4 0.06 0.11 -39.09
CA LEU A 4 0.99 0.94 -38.35
C LEU A 4 0.27 1.98 -37.47
N PRO A 5 0.83 2.34 -36.33
CA PRO A 5 0.23 3.31 -35.44
C PRO A 5 0.15 4.70 -36.08
N VAL A 6 -0.93 5.40 -35.75
CA VAL A 6 -1.16 6.79 -36.15
C VAL A 6 -1.51 7.62 -34.92
N LEU A 7 -1.07 8.86 -34.90
CA LEU A 7 -1.46 9.83 -33.87
C LEU A 7 -2.84 10.42 -34.23
N PHE A 8 -3.78 10.29 -33.31
CA PHE A 8 -5.03 11.01 -33.31
C PHE A 8 -4.89 12.23 -32.39
N ASP A 9 -4.82 13.41 -33.00
CA ASP A 9 -4.54 14.69 -32.34
C ASP A 9 -5.80 15.57 -32.13
N ALA A 10 -6.96 15.06 -32.47
CA ALA A 10 -8.24 15.78 -32.39
C ALA A 10 -8.24 17.15 -33.07
N GLY A 11 -7.44 17.32 -34.15
CA GLY A 11 -7.28 18.59 -34.85
C GLY A 11 -6.53 19.65 -34.04
N GLY A 12 -5.69 19.28 -33.12
CA GLY A 12 -4.94 20.19 -32.24
C GLY A 12 -5.72 20.64 -30.99
N ASP A 13 -6.94 20.18 -30.78
CA ASP A 13 -7.77 20.58 -29.66
C ASP A 13 -7.25 19.95 -28.35
N LEU A 14 -6.70 20.79 -27.47
CA LEU A 14 -6.14 20.35 -26.16
C LEU A 14 -7.20 19.94 -25.14
N LYS A 15 -8.47 20.30 -25.33
CA LYS A 15 -9.59 19.89 -24.47
C LYS A 15 -10.04 18.48 -24.77
N LYS A 16 -9.73 17.95 -25.96
CA LYS A 16 -10.05 16.57 -26.35
C LYS A 16 -8.90 15.63 -26.05
N LYS A 17 -9.22 14.35 -25.89
CA LYS A 17 -8.22 13.30 -25.64
C LYS A 17 -7.52 12.92 -26.94
N TRP A 18 -6.19 13.03 -26.92
CA TRP A 18 -5.32 12.52 -27.98
C TRP A 18 -4.91 11.09 -27.66
N TYR A 19 -4.60 10.30 -28.67
CA TYR A 19 -4.18 8.91 -28.50
C TYR A 19 -3.41 8.40 -29.72
N ILE A 20 -2.62 7.35 -29.51
CA ILE A 20 -2.07 6.56 -30.60
C ILE A 20 -3.05 5.46 -30.93
N LEU A 21 -3.40 5.34 -32.21
CA LEU A 21 -4.32 4.36 -32.75
C LEU A 21 -3.58 3.34 -33.62
N PHE A 22 -3.76 2.06 -33.36
CA PHE A 22 -3.28 0.99 -34.23
C PHE A 22 -4.23 -0.21 -34.20
N TYR A 23 -4.00 -1.17 -35.09
CA TYR A 23 -4.79 -2.40 -35.18
C TYR A 23 -3.86 -3.60 -35.11
N VAL A 24 -4.24 -4.59 -34.31
CA VAL A 24 -3.54 -5.86 -34.19
C VAL A 24 -4.48 -7.00 -34.49
N LYS A 25 -3.94 -8.08 -35.04
CA LYS A 25 -4.73 -9.28 -35.35
C LYS A 25 -4.88 -10.11 -34.06
N ASN A 26 -6.13 -10.36 -33.68
CA ASN A 26 -6.41 -11.24 -32.55
C ASN A 26 -6.14 -12.70 -32.98
N PRO A 27 -5.25 -13.43 -32.28
CA PRO A 27 -4.90 -14.80 -32.66
C PRO A 27 -6.07 -15.78 -32.54
N LYS A 28 -7.02 -15.54 -31.64
CA LYS A 28 -8.19 -16.41 -31.44
C LYS A 28 -9.31 -16.16 -32.45
N SER A 29 -9.61 -14.89 -32.74
CA SER A 29 -10.72 -14.54 -33.63
C SER A 29 -10.31 -14.30 -35.08
N ASN A 30 -9.00 -14.23 -35.35
CA ASN A 30 -8.40 -13.93 -36.67
C ASN A 30 -8.79 -12.53 -37.22
N LYS A 31 -9.45 -11.69 -36.43
CA LYS A 31 -9.91 -10.35 -36.79
C LYS A 31 -8.95 -9.27 -36.33
N LEU A 32 -8.96 -8.12 -37.03
CA LEU A 32 -8.21 -6.93 -36.60
C LEU A 32 -8.97 -6.24 -35.47
N GLU A 33 -8.32 -6.08 -34.35
CA GLU A 33 -8.82 -5.35 -33.19
C GLU A 33 -8.14 -3.99 -33.05
N ARG A 34 -8.94 -2.98 -32.76
CA ARG A 34 -8.54 -1.60 -32.61
C ARG A 34 -7.99 -1.34 -31.23
N GLN A 35 -6.78 -0.79 -31.14
CA GLN A 35 -6.13 -0.41 -29.90
C GLN A 35 -5.92 1.11 -29.84
N ARG A 36 -6.14 1.69 -28.66
CA ARG A 36 -5.94 3.12 -28.38
C ARG A 36 -5.08 3.31 -27.14
N MET A 37 -3.99 4.05 -27.27
CA MET A 37 -3.07 4.35 -26.18
C MET A 37 -3.15 5.83 -25.81
N TYR A 38 -3.66 6.11 -24.62
CA TYR A 38 -3.95 7.47 -24.14
C TYR A 38 -2.94 8.02 -23.14
N LYS A 39 -2.25 7.12 -22.41
CA LYS A 39 -1.43 7.51 -21.24
C LYS A 39 -0.22 8.35 -21.64
N GLY A 40 -0.03 9.47 -20.95
CA GLY A 40 1.14 10.34 -21.11
C GLY A 40 0.95 11.49 -22.09
N ILE A 41 0.18 11.31 -23.19
CA ILE A 41 -0.01 12.35 -24.20
C ILE A 41 -0.94 13.47 -23.69
N ASN A 42 -1.91 13.15 -22.85
CA ASN A 42 -2.89 14.09 -22.33
C ASN A 42 -2.45 14.82 -21.05
N ASP A 43 -1.30 14.45 -20.50
CA ASP A 43 -0.73 15.09 -19.30
C ASP A 43 0.04 16.37 -19.63
N VAL A 44 0.08 16.74 -20.90
CA VAL A 44 0.81 17.90 -21.41
C VAL A 44 -0.17 18.96 -21.91
N HIS A 45 -0.02 20.19 -21.44
CA HIS A 45 -1.00 21.26 -21.61
C HIS A 45 -0.67 22.30 -22.70
N THR A 46 0.43 22.13 -23.45
CA THR A 46 0.76 22.98 -24.56
C THR A 46 0.76 22.20 -25.89
N LEU A 47 0.29 22.80 -26.95
CA LEU A 47 0.16 22.16 -28.27
C LEU A 47 1.50 21.58 -28.77
N LYS A 48 2.56 22.40 -28.74
CA LYS A 48 3.91 22.00 -29.17
C LYS A 48 4.45 20.80 -28.35
N ALA A 49 4.27 20.83 -27.02
CA ALA A 49 4.73 19.74 -26.18
C ALA A 49 3.88 18.48 -26.36
N ARG A 50 2.56 18.63 -26.62
CA ARG A 50 1.68 17.47 -26.84
C ARG A 50 2.00 16.77 -28.16
N TYR A 51 2.29 17.51 -29.25
CA TYR A 51 2.79 16.93 -30.49
C TYR A 51 4.13 16.20 -30.29
N ALA A 52 5.09 16.81 -29.60
CA ALA A 52 6.39 16.16 -29.32
C ALA A 52 6.26 14.85 -28.52
N VAL A 53 5.33 14.79 -27.56
CA VAL A 53 5.00 13.55 -26.84
C VAL A 53 4.29 12.56 -27.75
N GLY A 54 3.36 13.04 -28.58
CA GLY A 54 2.62 12.22 -29.55
C GLY A 54 3.53 11.53 -30.55
N GLU A 55 4.47 12.24 -31.15
CA GLU A 55 5.46 11.68 -32.09
C GLU A 55 6.35 10.62 -31.45
N LYS A 56 6.78 10.85 -30.22
CA LYS A 56 7.60 9.84 -29.50
C LYS A 56 6.81 8.61 -29.16
N MET A 57 5.58 8.77 -28.70
CA MET A 57 4.68 7.64 -28.48
C MET A 57 4.41 6.89 -29.78
N LEU A 58 4.23 7.61 -30.89
CA LEU A 58 4.03 7.03 -32.20
C LEU A 58 5.20 6.15 -32.61
N ASN A 59 6.43 6.66 -32.49
CA ASN A 59 7.66 5.93 -32.81
C ASN A 59 7.84 4.73 -31.90
N HIS A 60 7.62 4.88 -30.59
CA HIS A 60 7.68 3.79 -29.65
C HIS A 60 6.73 2.63 -30.00
N TRP A 61 5.46 2.93 -30.27
CA TRP A 61 4.48 1.90 -30.63
C TRP A 61 4.77 1.30 -32.00
N LYS A 62 5.32 2.08 -32.94
CA LYS A 62 5.75 1.57 -34.25
C LYS A 62 6.88 0.56 -34.12
N GLU A 63 7.92 0.88 -33.36
CA GLU A 63 9.05 -0.04 -33.10
C GLU A 63 8.57 -1.30 -32.41
N LYS A 64 7.72 -1.16 -31.38
CA LYS A 64 7.18 -2.28 -30.61
C LYS A 64 6.32 -3.23 -31.47
N LEU A 65 5.49 -2.71 -32.36
CA LEU A 65 4.68 -3.53 -33.28
C LEU A 65 5.53 -4.18 -34.37
N LEU A 66 6.53 -3.48 -34.86
CA LEU A 66 7.47 -4.04 -35.86
C LEU A 66 8.37 -5.13 -35.30
N SER A 67 8.64 -5.10 -33.97
CA SER A 67 9.34 -6.19 -33.28
C SER A 67 8.47 -7.44 -33.04
N GLY A 68 7.20 -7.46 -33.52
CA GLY A 68 6.29 -8.60 -33.39
C GLY A 68 5.47 -8.64 -32.10
N TRP A 69 5.57 -7.62 -31.25
CA TRP A 69 4.75 -7.52 -30.06
C TRP A 69 3.27 -7.29 -30.39
N SER A 70 2.36 -7.93 -29.64
CA SER A 70 0.92 -7.71 -29.71
C SER A 70 0.30 -7.65 -28.30
N PRO A 71 -0.60 -6.69 -28.01
CA PRO A 71 -1.32 -6.62 -26.74
C PRO A 71 -2.36 -7.72 -26.56
N LEU A 72 -2.62 -8.52 -27.59
CA LEU A 72 -3.65 -9.57 -27.62
C LEU A 72 -3.06 -10.98 -27.50
N ASN A 73 -1.75 -11.13 -27.41
CA ASN A 73 -1.13 -12.42 -27.14
C ASN A 73 -1.22 -12.69 -25.64
N ASP A 74 -2.14 -13.59 -25.26
CA ASP A 74 -2.30 -14.07 -23.87
C ASP A 74 -1.19 -15.00 -23.40
N GLU A 75 -0.38 -15.49 -24.30
CA GLU A 75 0.81 -16.26 -23.94
C GLU A 75 1.93 -15.27 -23.70
N ASN A 76 2.49 -15.35 -22.49
CA ASN A 76 3.81 -14.82 -22.19
C ASN A 76 4.76 -15.28 -23.27
N ILE A 77 4.88 -14.52 -24.36
CA ILE A 77 6.11 -14.58 -25.13
C ILE A 77 7.15 -14.08 -24.12
N ILE A 78 7.82 -15.02 -23.50
CA ILE A 78 9.10 -14.81 -22.88
C ILE A 78 9.94 -14.34 -24.05
N TYR A 79 9.88 -13.02 -24.34
CA TYR A 79 10.97 -12.40 -25.04
C TYR A 79 12.19 -12.87 -24.29
N ASP A 80 13.18 -13.39 -25.00
CA ASP A 80 14.49 -13.62 -24.40
C ASP A 80 15.10 -12.25 -24.11
N ASP A 81 14.52 -11.65 -23.11
CA ASP A 81 14.76 -10.30 -22.62
C ASP A 81 16.19 -10.11 -22.17
N ASN A 82 16.90 -11.21 -21.86
CA ASN A 82 18.29 -11.15 -21.43
C ASN A 82 19.22 -10.82 -22.59
N LEU A 83 19.03 -11.40 -23.77
CA LEU A 83 19.86 -11.12 -24.94
C LEU A 83 19.65 -9.69 -25.48
N GLN A 84 18.40 -9.24 -25.57
CA GLN A 84 18.11 -7.86 -26.00
C GLN A 84 18.53 -6.81 -24.96
N PHE A 85 18.40 -7.10 -23.68
CA PHE A 85 18.83 -6.21 -22.61
C PHE A 85 20.36 -6.15 -22.50
N GLN A 86 21.05 -7.26 -22.65
CA GLN A 86 22.52 -7.29 -22.72
C GLN A 86 23.04 -6.57 -23.98
N SER A 87 22.36 -6.69 -25.12
CA SER A 87 22.68 -5.93 -26.32
C SER A 87 22.38 -4.43 -26.15
N PHE A 88 21.30 -4.08 -25.47
CA PHE A 88 20.96 -2.70 -25.11
C PHE A 88 22.02 -2.08 -24.19
N ILE A 89 22.45 -2.78 -23.15
CA ILE A 89 23.54 -2.32 -22.26
C ILE A 89 24.87 -2.21 -23.04
N LYS A 90 25.18 -3.15 -23.93
CA LYS A 90 26.37 -3.11 -24.76
C LYS A 90 26.39 -1.95 -25.79
N HIS A 91 25.22 -1.59 -26.32
CA HIS A 91 25.10 -0.54 -27.35
C HIS A 91 25.23 0.87 -26.77
N TYR A 92 24.80 1.08 -25.54
CA TYR A 92 25.07 2.32 -24.83
C TYR A 92 26.50 2.24 -24.28
N LYS A 93 27.48 2.84 -25.01
CA LYS A 93 28.76 3.25 -24.41
C LYS A 93 28.43 4.20 -23.27
N ILE A 94 28.44 3.65 -22.06
CA ILE A 94 27.97 4.30 -20.83
C ILE A 94 28.91 5.47 -20.54
N GLN A 95 28.51 6.69 -20.86
CA GLN A 95 29.10 7.88 -20.27
C GLN A 95 28.68 7.94 -18.81
N LYS A 96 29.64 7.74 -17.90
CA LYS A 96 29.43 7.89 -16.46
C LYS A 96 28.94 9.30 -16.17
N SER A 97 27.77 9.42 -15.59
CA SER A 97 27.17 10.71 -15.23
C SER A 97 27.28 10.93 -13.73
N LYS A 98 28.09 11.92 -13.29
CA LYS A 98 28.16 12.27 -11.86
C LYS A 98 26.87 12.87 -11.31
N ASN A 99 26.16 13.68 -12.08
CA ASN A 99 24.99 14.49 -11.64
C ASN A 99 23.69 14.12 -12.38
N GLY A 100 23.64 12.97 -13.03
CA GLY A 100 22.50 12.53 -13.84
C GLY A 100 21.99 11.16 -13.49
N THR A 101 22.54 10.50 -12.48
CA THR A 101 22.17 9.13 -12.11
C THR A 101 20.82 9.08 -11.39
N PHE A 102 20.17 7.92 -11.38
CA PHE A 102 18.97 7.71 -10.58
C PHE A 102 19.19 8.02 -9.09
N ARG A 103 20.31 7.56 -8.51
CA ARG A 103 20.69 7.80 -7.11
C ARG A 103 20.72 9.29 -6.77
N PHE A 104 21.29 10.11 -7.64
CA PHE A 104 21.34 11.57 -7.46
C PHE A 104 19.93 12.19 -7.42
N PHE A 105 19.06 11.82 -8.36
CA PHE A 105 17.69 12.36 -8.40
C PHE A 105 16.82 11.78 -7.28
N ALA A 106 16.99 10.52 -6.91
CA ALA A 106 16.28 9.91 -5.79
C ALA A 106 16.60 10.64 -4.47
N SER A 107 17.87 11.04 -4.26
CA SER A 107 18.24 11.85 -3.09
C SER A 107 17.57 13.22 -3.12
N LYS A 108 17.67 13.95 -4.23
CA LYS A 108 16.99 15.26 -4.39
C LYS A 108 15.47 15.16 -4.22
N PHE A 109 14.86 14.10 -4.73
CA PHE A 109 13.42 13.87 -4.56
C PHE A 109 13.05 13.64 -3.09
N ILE A 110 13.84 12.86 -2.35
CA ILE A 110 13.63 12.68 -0.90
C ILE A 110 13.75 14.01 -0.16
N ASP A 111 14.73 14.84 -0.50
CA ASP A 111 14.89 16.17 0.11
C ASP A 111 13.71 17.10 -0.21
N PHE A 112 13.19 17.01 -1.43
CA PHE A 112 12.01 17.76 -1.85
C PHE A 112 10.74 17.36 -1.08
N VAL A 113 10.52 16.06 -0.81
CA VAL A 113 9.28 15.58 -0.19
C VAL A 113 9.33 15.47 1.33
N LYS A 114 10.53 15.48 1.95
CA LYS A 114 10.68 15.22 3.39
C LYS A 114 9.97 16.23 4.29
N ASN A 115 9.84 17.49 3.85
CA ASN A 115 9.20 18.55 4.64
C ASN A 115 7.66 18.50 4.57
N ASN A 116 7.11 17.74 3.60
CA ASN A 116 5.67 17.65 3.35
C ASN A 116 5.08 16.27 3.67
N LEU A 117 5.91 15.33 4.10
CA LEU A 117 5.51 13.96 4.39
C LEU A 117 5.94 13.55 5.79
N GLU A 118 5.13 12.71 6.43
CA GLU A 118 5.51 12.06 7.68
C GLU A 118 6.78 11.22 7.52
N ASP A 119 7.64 11.17 8.55
CA ASP A 119 8.88 10.40 8.60
C ASP A 119 8.71 8.92 8.19
N ALA A 120 7.62 8.30 8.60
CA ALA A 120 7.30 6.91 8.25
C ALA A 120 7.07 6.75 6.74
N THR A 121 6.49 7.74 6.09
CA THR A 121 6.28 7.77 4.64
C THR A 121 7.60 8.00 3.92
N VAL A 122 8.41 8.96 4.38
CA VAL A 122 9.76 9.22 3.85
C VAL A 122 10.64 7.98 3.99
N SER A 123 10.59 7.28 5.12
CA SER A 123 11.30 6.02 5.35
C SER A 123 10.87 4.94 4.35
N THR A 124 9.57 4.86 4.07
CA THR A 124 9.03 3.94 3.05
C THR A 124 9.56 4.28 1.65
N TYR A 125 9.60 5.55 1.29
CA TYR A 125 10.14 6.02 0.01
C TYR A 125 11.63 5.66 -0.10
N ARG A 126 12.44 6.01 0.91
CA ARG A 126 13.86 5.64 0.96
C ARG A 126 14.10 4.14 0.76
N SER A 127 13.32 3.31 1.46
CA SER A 127 13.42 1.85 1.34
C SER A 127 13.15 1.36 -0.08
N LYS A 128 12.09 1.89 -0.74
CA LYS A 128 11.73 1.49 -2.09
C LYS A 128 12.75 1.97 -3.14
N LEU A 129 13.20 3.20 -3.00
CA LEU A 129 14.20 3.78 -3.90
C LEU A 129 15.55 3.08 -3.77
N ARG A 130 15.97 2.72 -2.54
CA ARG A 130 17.19 1.94 -2.29
C ARG A 130 17.13 0.55 -2.95
N MET A 131 15.98 -0.12 -2.90
CA MET A 131 15.81 -1.42 -3.57
C MET A 131 15.98 -1.29 -5.08
N PHE A 132 15.39 -0.26 -5.71
CA PHE A 132 15.53 -0.03 -7.14
C PHE A 132 16.96 0.36 -7.51
N ASP A 133 17.60 1.23 -6.75
CA ASP A 133 18.99 1.64 -6.93
C ASP A 133 19.95 0.44 -6.81
N GLY A 134 19.77 -0.43 -5.82
CA GLY A 134 20.55 -1.67 -5.69
C GLY A 134 20.33 -2.65 -6.85
N TRP A 135 19.10 -2.72 -7.38
CA TRP A 135 18.84 -3.51 -8.59
C TRP A 135 19.52 -2.91 -9.82
N LEU A 136 19.53 -1.58 -9.98
CA LEU A 136 20.29 -0.91 -11.03
C LEU A 136 21.79 -1.20 -10.92
N GLU A 137 22.34 -1.21 -9.70
CA GLU A 137 23.74 -1.54 -9.44
C GLU A 137 24.08 -2.99 -9.87
N THR A 138 23.25 -3.96 -9.50
CA THR A 138 23.39 -5.37 -9.91
C THR A 138 23.35 -5.53 -11.44
N ASN A 139 22.65 -4.64 -12.14
CA ASN A 139 22.54 -4.65 -13.59
C ASN A 139 23.48 -3.65 -14.30
N ASN A 140 24.48 -3.09 -13.62
CA ASN A 140 25.45 -2.12 -14.14
C ASN A 140 24.79 -0.83 -14.71
N LEU A 141 23.66 -0.41 -14.15
CA LEU A 141 22.90 0.77 -14.54
C LEU A 141 22.93 1.90 -13.49
N ASN A 142 23.68 1.76 -12.41
CA ASN A 142 23.76 2.72 -11.32
C ASN A 142 24.51 4.03 -11.67
N GLU A 143 25.44 3.95 -12.62
CA GLU A 143 26.27 5.09 -13.06
C GLU A 143 25.82 5.72 -14.36
N VAL A 144 24.77 5.20 -15.00
CA VAL A 144 24.24 5.76 -16.23
C VAL A 144 23.36 6.99 -15.97
N ASP A 145 23.25 7.83 -16.99
CA ASP A 145 22.27 8.92 -16.95
C ASP A 145 20.86 8.36 -16.83
N VAL A 146 20.03 9.00 -16.02
CA VAL A 146 18.66 8.55 -15.74
C VAL A 146 17.77 8.47 -16.99
N SER A 147 18.14 9.18 -18.06
CA SER A 147 17.44 9.11 -19.36
C SER A 147 17.56 7.75 -20.05
N VAL A 148 18.55 6.94 -19.66
CA VAL A 148 18.71 5.57 -20.14
C VAL A 148 17.69 4.63 -19.50
N ILE A 149 17.18 4.97 -18.32
CA ILE A 149 16.17 4.17 -17.60
C ILE A 149 14.82 4.34 -18.29
N ASN A 150 14.58 3.53 -19.29
CA ASN A 150 13.36 3.52 -20.10
C ASN A 150 12.33 2.48 -19.62
N GLN A 151 11.20 2.34 -20.31
CA GLN A 151 10.15 1.39 -19.98
C GLN A 151 10.65 -0.08 -19.95
N PRO A 152 11.44 -0.59 -20.91
CA PRO A 152 12.01 -1.95 -20.83
C PRO A 152 12.81 -2.21 -19.54
N VAL A 153 13.61 -1.24 -19.08
CA VAL A 153 14.33 -1.33 -17.80
C VAL A 153 13.35 -1.46 -16.65
N MET A 154 12.27 -0.67 -16.66
CA MET A 154 11.24 -0.73 -15.63
C MET A 154 10.49 -2.06 -15.65
N VAL A 155 10.14 -2.58 -16.82
CA VAL A 155 9.49 -3.90 -16.95
C VAL A 155 10.36 -4.97 -16.28
N LYS A 156 11.67 -5.03 -16.58
CA LYS A 156 12.59 -6.00 -15.95
C LYS A 156 12.66 -5.85 -14.42
N PHE A 157 12.74 -4.63 -13.92
CA PHE A 157 12.70 -4.42 -12.48
C PHE A 157 11.39 -4.93 -11.86
N PHE A 158 10.26 -4.68 -12.53
CA PHE A 158 8.96 -5.17 -12.02
C PHE A 158 8.85 -6.69 -12.12
N THR A 159 9.37 -7.32 -13.17
CA THR A 159 9.49 -8.79 -13.26
C THR A 159 10.33 -9.33 -12.09
N PHE A 160 11.50 -8.75 -11.83
CA PHE A 160 12.34 -9.11 -10.70
C PHE A 160 11.61 -9.07 -9.35
N ILE A 161 10.88 -7.97 -9.04
CA ILE A 161 10.19 -7.87 -7.76
C ILE A 161 8.94 -8.76 -7.66
N ILE A 162 8.39 -9.18 -8.80
CA ILE A 162 7.25 -10.10 -8.87
C ILE A 162 7.72 -11.55 -8.75
N GLU A 163 8.66 -11.97 -9.56
CA GLU A 163 9.04 -13.38 -9.75
C GLU A 163 10.11 -13.81 -8.75
N GLU A 164 11.16 -13.03 -8.59
CA GLU A 164 12.28 -13.39 -7.72
C GLU A 164 12.05 -12.97 -6.27
N ARG A 165 11.57 -11.73 -6.05
CA ARG A 165 11.30 -11.23 -4.70
C ARG A 165 9.91 -11.60 -4.18
N LYS A 166 9.03 -12.10 -5.02
CA LYS A 166 7.65 -12.54 -4.70
C LYS A 166 6.89 -11.55 -3.82
N LEU A 167 7.00 -10.26 -4.15
CA LEU A 167 6.38 -9.19 -3.36
C LEU A 167 4.85 -9.22 -3.52
N SER A 168 4.15 -8.83 -2.43
CA SER A 168 2.69 -8.70 -2.47
C SER A 168 2.26 -7.62 -3.48
N LYS A 169 1.06 -7.79 -4.04
CA LYS A 169 0.45 -6.83 -4.99
C LYS A 169 0.42 -5.39 -4.44
N VAL A 170 0.11 -5.24 -3.14
CA VAL A 170 0.12 -3.94 -2.46
C VAL A 170 1.51 -3.32 -2.47
N SER A 171 2.55 -4.12 -2.21
CA SER A 171 3.94 -3.66 -2.29
C SER A 171 4.33 -3.25 -3.70
N ILE A 172 4.00 -4.05 -4.72
CA ILE A 172 4.27 -3.76 -6.13
C ILE A 172 3.59 -2.46 -6.56
N LYS A 173 2.30 -2.28 -6.22
CA LYS A 173 1.57 -1.03 -6.48
C LYS A 173 2.27 0.17 -5.83
N LYS A 174 2.82 0.00 -4.63
CA LYS A 174 3.55 1.06 -3.93
C LYS A 174 4.88 1.39 -4.60
N TYR A 175 5.62 0.39 -5.11
CA TYR A 175 6.81 0.63 -5.94
C TYR A 175 6.46 1.43 -7.18
N ARG A 176 5.43 1.03 -7.92
CA ARG A 176 4.97 1.74 -9.12
C ARG A 176 4.64 3.19 -8.83
N GLN A 177 3.88 3.44 -7.75
CA GLN A 177 3.50 4.78 -7.34
C GLN A 177 4.72 5.66 -7.03
N ILE A 178 5.65 5.16 -6.21
CA ILE A 178 6.82 5.93 -5.77
C ILE A 178 7.78 6.18 -6.92
N LEU A 179 8.12 5.17 -7.71
CA LEU A 179 9.00 5.32 -8.87
C LEU A 179 8.39 6.28 -9.90
N SER A 180 7.09 6.16 -10.17
CA SER A 180 6.40 7.11 -11.06
C SER A 180 6.48 8.56 -10.56
N GLN A 181 6.37 8.79 -9.24
CA GLN A 181 6.54 10.13 -8.66
C GLN A 181 7.95 10.67 -8.83
N VAL A 182 8.98 9.83 -8.62
CA VAL A 182 10.38 10.23 -8.84
C VAL A 182 10.62 10.58 -10.30
N PHE A 183 10.20 9.75 -11.25
CA PHE A 183 10.37 10.05 -12.67
C PHE A 183 9.58 11.26 -13.13
N ASN A 184 8.40 11.54 -12.56
CA ASN A 184 7.68 12.79 -12.78
C ASN A 184 8.42 14.01 -12.21
N TYR A 185 9.12 13.86 -11.08
CA TYR A 185 9.99 14.90 -10.53
C TYR A 185 11.17 15.16 -11.46
N ILE A 186 11.84 14.11 -11.95
CA ILE A 186 12.97 14.23 -12.91
C ILE A 186 12.54 14.92 -14.22
N ARG A 187 11.34 14.61 -14.72
CA ARG A 187 10.79 15.26 -15.95
C ARG A 187 10.67 16.79 -15.85
N LYS A 188 10.60 17.33 -14.62
CA LYS A 188 10.55 18.78 -14.39
C LYS A 188 11.93 19.44 -14.38
N ASP A 189 12.99 18.64 -14.36
CA ASP A 189 14.37 19.14 -14.42
C ASP A 189 14.67 19.62 -15.85
N LYS A 190 15.09 20.89 -15.99
CA LYS A 190 15.31 21.55 -17.29
C LYS A 190 16.45 20.94 -18.09
N ASP A 191 17.42 20.37 -17.39
CA ASP A 191 18.62 19.80 -18.00
C ASP A 191 18.41 18.35 -18.46
N ARG A 192 17.25 17.75 -18.13
CA ARG A 192 16.95 16.36 -18.44
C ARG A 192 15.77 16.23 -19.41
N LYS A 193 16.04 15.69 -20.59
CA LYS A 193 15.01 15.47 -21.62
C LYS A 193 14.23 14.17 -21.42
N LEU A 194 13.79 13.88 -20.19
CA LEU A 194 12.86 12.79 -19.94
C LEU A 194 11.46 13.21 -20.38
N LEU A 195 11.05 12.80 -21.58
CA LEU A 195 9.77 13.22 -22.15
C LEU A 195 8.62 12.34 -21.70
N ILE A 196 8.88 11.08 -21.38
CA ILE A 196 7.91 10.10 -20.94
C ILE A 196 8.38 9.50 -19.62
N ASN A 197 7.44 9.34 -18.68
CA ASN A 197 7.72 8.61 -17.43
C ASN A 197 7.89 7.12 -17.76
N PRO A 198 9.02 6.48 -17.46
CA PRO A 198 9.25 5.08 -17.80
C PRO A 198 8.38 4.09 -17.02
N CYS A 199 7.67 4.55 -15.97
CA CYS A 199 6.65 3.77 -15.27
C CYS A 199 5.30 3.76 -16.00
N PHE A 200 5.22 4.38 -17.16
CA PHE A 200 4.06 4.39 -18.03
C PHE A 200 3.81 2.98 -18.58
N ASP A 201 2.54 2.58 -18.63
CA ASP A 201 2.06 1.34 -19.25
C ASP A 201 2.80 0.05 -18.83
N LEU A 202 3.14 -0.05 -17.56
CA LEU A 202 3.70 -1.27 -17.00
C LEU A 202 2.61 -2.34 -16.86
N PRO A 203 2.94 -3.63 -17.05
CA PRO A 203 2.00 -4.74 -16.94
C PRO A 203 1.24 -4.72 -15.61
N GLU A 204 -0.05 -5.02 -15.66
CA GLU A 204 -0.83 -5.17 -14.44
C GLU A 204 -0.49 -6.49 -13.75
N THR A 205 -0.33 -6.45 -12.45
CA THR A 205 -0.16 -7.67 -11.65
C THR A 205 -1.51 -8.36 -11.48
N LYS A 206 -1.59 -9.67 -11.78
CA LYS A 206 -2.77 -10.51 -11.47
C LYS A 206 -3.14 -10.37 -9.98
N ARG A 207 -4.43 -10.52 -9.66
CA ARG A 207 -4.88 -10.53 -8.26
C ARG A 207 -4.27 -11.75 -7.55
N LEU A 208 -3.29 -11.52 -6.71
CA LEU A 208 -2.86 -12.50 -5.73
C LEU A 208 -3.77 -12.39 -4.50
N ASN A 209 -3.99 -13.51 -3.82
CA ASN A 209 -4.78 -13.54 -2.60
C ASN A 209 -4.25 -12.51 -1.59
N ASP A 210 -5.15 -11.74 -1.02
CA ASP A 210 -4.81 -10.70 -0.04
C ASP A 210 -4.47 -11.36 1.29
N SER A 211 -3.26 -11.10 1.79
CA SER A 211 -2.81 -11.52 3.13
C SER A 211 -3.28 -10.54 4.24
N ALA A 212 -4.35 -9.81 4.00
CA ALA A 212 -4.89 -8.87 4.98
C ALA A 212 -5.32 -9.58 6.27
N PRO A 213 -5.11 -8.95 7.44
CA PRO A 213 -5.56 -9.51 8.71
C PRO A 213 -7.04 -9.87 8.66
N GLN A 214 -7.39 -11.10 9.05
CA GLN A 214 -8.77 -11.57 9.13
C GLN A 214 -9.29 -11.44 10.57
N PRO A 215 -10.59 -11.25 10.76
CA PRO A 215 -11.21 -11.33 12.08
C PRO A 215 -10.94 -12.72 12.70
N ILE A 216 -10.81 -12.77 14.01
CA ILE A 216 -10.62 -14.01 14.75
C ILE A 216 -11.98 -14.68 14.90
N GLN A 217 -12.05 -15.98 14.66
CA GLN A 217 -13.28 -16.76 14.83
C GLN A 217 -13.62 -16.92 16.31
N GLU A 218 -14.87 -17.16 16.61
CA GLU A 218 -15.39 -17.17 17.98
C GLU A 218 -14.71 -18.23 18.85
N LEU A 219 -14.58 -19.44 18.35
CA LEU A 219 -13.93 -20.54 19.06
C LEU A 219 -12.44 -20.26 19.33
N ASP A 220 -11.77 -19.55 18.43
CA ASP A 220 -10.35 -19.22 18.58
C ASP A 220 -10.11 -18.09 19.61
N ILE A 221 -11.14 -17.25 19.87
CA ILE A 221 -11.04 -16.17 20.85
C ILE A 221 -10.78 -16.72 22.25
N GLU A 222 -11.53 -17.73 22.67
CA GLU A 222 -11.40 -18.31 23.99
C GLU A 222 -10.03 -18.98 24.17
N VAL A 223 -9.52 -19.66 23.14
CA VAL A 223 -8.18 -20.26 23.16
C VAL A 223 -7.10 -19.20 23.32
N PHE A 224 -7.19 -18.10 22.57
CA PHE A 224 -6.24 -16.99 22.71
C PHE A 224 -6.33 -16.34 24.09
N LYS A 225 -7.53 -16.14 24.62
CA LYS A 225 -7.76 -15.52 25.91
C LYS A 225 -7.08 -16.33 27.00
N GLU A 226 -7.40 -17.62 27.13
CA GLU A 226 -6.85 -18.49 28.17
C GLU A 226 -5.31 -18.45 28.18
N ILE A 227 -4.69 -18.53 27.01
CA ILE A 227 -3.24 -18.61 26.92
C ILE A 227 -2.57 -17.24 27.10
N ILE A 228 -3.07 -16.19 26.42
CA ILE A 228 -2.43 -14.89 26.45
C ILE A 228 -2.63 -14.21 27.79
N GLU A 229 -3.80 -14.32 28.40
CA GLU A 229 -4.07 -13.73 29.70
C GLU A 229 -3.15 -14.30 30.77
N LYS A 230 -2.82 -15.60 30.70
CA LYS A 230 -1.91 -16.29 31.60
C LYS A 230 -0.43 -16.01 31.30
N GLU A 231 -0.01 -16.08 30.03
CA GLU A 231 1.42 -16.00 29.69
C GLU A 231 1.89 -14.54 29.54
N ASP A 232 1.01 -13.64 29.16
CA ASP A 232 1.31 -12.25 28.86
C ASP A 232 0.13 -11.30 29.12
N PRO A 233 -0.21 -11.03 30.40
CA PRO A 233 -1.36 -10.19 30.77
C PRO A 233 -1.35 -8.81 30.13
N GLN A 234 -0.17 -8.23 29.89
CA GLN A 234 -0.07 -6.93 29.27
C GLN A 234 -0.38 -6.99 27.75
N LEU A 235 -0.01 -8.08 27.06
CA LEU A 235 -0.43 -8.29 25.68
C LEU A 235 -1.95 -8.48 25.62
N TRP A 236 -2.55 -9.18 26.60
CA TRP A 236 -4.00 -9.32 26.69
C TRP A 236 -4.69 -7.97 26.91
N LEU A 237 -4.13 -7.12 27.78
CA LEU A 237 -4.61 -5.75 27.94
C LEU A 237 -4.53 -4.94 26.62
N ALA A 238 -3.44 -5.11 25.85
CA ALA A 238 -3.29 -4.45 24.57
C ALA A 238 -4.36 -4.91 23.56
N ILE A 239 -4.59 -6.21 23.49
CA ILE A 239 -5.66 -6.85 22.71
C ILE A 239 -7.03 -6.32 23.12
N SER A 240 -7.29 -6.21 24.41
CA SER A 240 -8.56 -5.68 24.92
C SER A 240 -8.80 -4.22 24.50
N PHE A 241 -7.78 -3.37 24.48
CA PHE A 241 -7.90 -2.03 23.94
C PHE A 241 -8.20 -2.02 22.43
N GLU A 242 -7.60 -2.93 21.64
CA GLU A 242 -7.92 -3.07 20.22
C GLU A 242 -9.34 -3.53 19.99
N TYR A 243 -9.80 -4.49 20.79
CA TYR A 243 -11.13 -5.09 20.68
C TYR A 243 -12.26 -4.16 21.14
N TYR A 244 -12.15 -3.59 22.33
CA TYR A 244 -13.21 -2.76 22.94
C TYR A 244 -13.18 -1.30 22.48
N CYS A 245 -11.99 -0.74 22.27
CA CYS A 245 -11.82 0.68 21.99
C CYS A 245 -11.41 0.96 20.54
N PHE A 246 -11.22 -0.05 19.72
CA PHE A 246 -10.79 0.07 18.31
C PHE A 246 -9.51 0.90 18.14
N ILE A 247 -8.63 0.92 19.16
CA ILE A 247 -7.32 1.59 19.11
C ILE A 247 -6.40 0.83 18.15
N ARG A 248 -5.60 1.56 17.39
CA ARG A 248 -4.64 0.93 16.47
C ARG A 248 -3.38 0.47 17.21
N PRO A 249 -2.86 -0.76 16.95
CA PRO A 249 -1.69 -1.31 17.66
C PRO A 249 -0.36 -0.60 17.38
N GLY A 250 -0.38 0.46 16.60
CA GLY A 250 0.80 1.25 16.26
C GLY A 250 1.16 2.30 17.33
N LYS A 251 1.26 3.55 16.92
CA LYS A 251 1.58 4.67 17.82
C LYS A 251 0.48 4.90 18.85
N GLU A 252 -0.81 4.75 18.47
CA GLU A 252 -1.95 5.03 19.35
C GLU A 252 -1.87 4.18 20.63
N LEU A 253 -1.75 2.86 20.46
CA LEU A 253 -1.70 1.94 21.61
C LEU A 253 -0.33 2.03 22.32
N ARG A 254 0.76 1.97 21.58
CA ARG A 254 2.12 1.94 22.16
C ARG A 254 2.46 3.17 23.01
N LEU A 255 1.95 4.34 22.63
CA LEU A 255 2.24 5.61 23.30
C LEU A 255 1.08 6.08 24.19
N LEU A 256 0.11 5.22 24.45
CA LEU A 256 -1.02 5.50 25.34
C LEU A 256 -0.52 5.69 26.76
N LYS A 257 -0.84 6.84 27.36
CA LYS A 257 -0.52 7.14 28.76
C LYS A 257 -1.73 6.92 29.66
N ILE A 258 -1.46 6.70 30.93
CA ILE A 258 -2.49 6.63 31.96
C ILE A 258 -3.35 7.92 31.96
N GLY A 259 -2.72 9.07 31.79
CA GLY A 259 -3.40 10.38 31.73
C GLY A 259 -4.30 10.58 30.50
N ASP A 260 -4.19 9.74 29.48
CA ASP A 260 -5.09 9.76 28.32
C ASP A 260 -6.42 9.03 28.60
N ILE A 261 -6.50 8.32 29.72
CA ILE A 261 -7.71 7.57 30.14
C ILE A 261 -8.44 8.41 31.20
N ASP A 262 -9.65 8.84 30.86
CA ASP A 262 -10.56 9.48 31.81
C ASP A 262 -11.48 8.40 32.41
N PHE A 263 -11.07 7.91 33.56
CA PHE A 263 -11.80 6.85 34.26
C PHE A 263 -13.18 7.34 34.78
N GLY A 264 -13.36 8.63 35.01
CA GLY A 264 -14.65 9.19 35.44
C GLY A 264 -15.68 9.18 34.33
N ARG A 265 -15.28 9.59 33.12
CA ARG A 265 -16.15 9.67 31.94
C ARG A 265 -16.15 8.40 31.11
N GLY A 266 -15.26 7.44 31.37
CA GLY A 266 -15.12 6.23 30.56
C GLY A 266 -14.66 6.51 29.13
N ILE A 267 -13.67 7.37 28.94
CA ILE A 267 -13.13 7.71 27.61
C ILE A 267 -11.62 7.60 27.55
N VAL A 268 -11.13 7.26 26.35
CA VAL A 268 -9.70 7.38 25.99
C VAL A 268 -9.53 8.52 25.01
N ARG A 269 -8.60 9.42 25.27
CA ARG A 269 -8.21 10.50 24.36
C ARG A 269 -7.06 10.04 23.49
N VAL A 270 -7.25 10.01 22.16
CA VAL A 270 -6.20 9.71 21.21
C VAL A 270 -5.61 10.99 20.68
N ASN A 271 -4.37 11.27 21.07
CA ASN A 271 -3.65 12.46 20.62
C ASN A 271 -3.36 12.40 19.10
N PRO A 272 -3.57 13.49 18.34
CA PRO A 272 -3.29 13.57 16.90
C PRO A 272 -1.85 13.22 16.54
N VAL A 273 -0.86 13.60 17.37
CA VAL A 273 0.56 13.29 17.17
C VAL A 273 0.81 11.76 17.12
N ASN A 274 -0.01 10.99 17.81
CA ASN A 274 0.08 9.53 17.89
C ASN A 274 -0.85 8.82 16.91
N SER A 275 -1.70 9.54 16.21
CA SER A 275 -2.71 8.99 15.31
C SER A 275 -2.46 9.42 13.85
N LYS A 276 -3.02 8.65 12.91
CA LYS A 276 -3.14 9.04 11.50
C LYS A 276 -4.40 9.86 11.21
N THR A 277 -5.21 10.08 12.23
CA THR A 277 -6.47 10.82 12.15
C THR A 277 -6.43 12.00 13.13
N VAL A 278 -7.45 12.85 13.07
CA VAL A 278 -7.64 13.94 14.03
C VAL A 278 -7.76 13.42 15.47
N GLU A 279 -7.61 14.30 16.43
CA GLU A 279 -7.93 14.02 17.83
C GLU A 279 -9.31 13.41 17.96
N ARG A 280 -9.43 12.37 18.77
CA ARG A 280 -10.72 11.75 19.05
C ARG A 280 -10.79 11.23 20.47
N ASN A 281 -12.00 11.32 21.02
CA ASN A 281 -12.37 10.64 22.23
C ASN A 281 -13.04 9.31 21.89
N ILE A 282 -12.55 8.24 22.48
CA ILE A 282 -13.02 6.87 22.30
C ILE A 282 -13.78 6.48 23.54
N SER A 283 -15.02 6.02 23.39
CA SER A 283 -15.78 5.47 24.51
C SER A 283 -15.22 4.13 24.97
N ILE A 284 -15.09 3.96 26.28
CA ILE A 284 -14.70 2.69 26.90
C ILE A 284 -15.97 1.98 27.33
N PRO A 285 -16.31 0.78 26.82
CA PRO A 285 -17.42 0.00 27.33
C PRO A 285 -17.32 -0.22 28.85
N SER A 286 -18.43 -0.17 29.57
CA SER A 286 -18.45 -0.27 31.04
C SER A 286 -17.78 -1.55 31.57
N VAL A 287 -17.98 -2.64 30.87
CA VAL A 287 -17.32 -3.92 31.19
C VAL A 287 -15.80 -3.79 31.13
N PHE A 288 -15.26 -3.12 30.11
CA PHE A 288 -13.83 -2.94 29.99
C PHE A 288 -13.28 -1.91 30.97
N LEU A 289 -14.03 -0.83 31.23
CA LEU A 289 -13.67 0.15 32.25
C LEU A 289 -13.51 -0.48 33.63
N ASN A 290 -14.40 -1.41 33.99
CA ASN A 290 -14.31 -2.16 35.23
C ASN A 290 -13.06 -3.06 35.28
N ILE A 291 -12.69 -3.71 34.17
CA ILE A 291 -11.44 -4.49 34.05
C ILE A 291 -10.23 -3.57 34.25
N LEU A 292 -10.20 -2.41 33.60
CA LEU A 292 -9.10 -1.45 33.74
C LEU A 292 -8.92 -0.96 35.18
N ARG A 293 -10.01 -0.78 35.91
CA ARG A 293 -10.00 -0.34 37.32
C ARG A 293 -9.66 -1.47 38.28
N ASN A 294 -10.34 -2.61 38.18
CA ASN A 294 -10.33 -3.64 39.21
C ASN A 294 -9.24 -4.68 38.99
N THR A 295 -9.02 -5.10 37.75
CA THR A 295 -7.99 -6.10 37.41
C THR A 295 -6.63 -5.45 37.23
N TYR A 296 -6.53 -4.46 36.32
CA TYR A 296 -5.26 -3.82 36.02
C TYR A 296 -4.93 -2.62 36.92
N LYS A 297 -5.91 -2.12 37.69
CA LYS A 297 -5.77 -0.98 38.62
C LYS A 297 -5.09 0.23 37.99
N LEU A 298 -5.33 0.50 36.70
CA LEU A 298 -4.62 1.53 35.94
C LEU A 298 -4.78 2.93 36.53
N HIS A 299 -5.90 3.20 37.20
CA HIS A 299 -6.17 4.49 37.85
C HIS A 299 -5.25 4.81 39.03
N THR A 300 -4.49 3.83 39.53
CA THR A 300 -3.55 4.01 40.66
C THR A 300 -2.14 4.40 40.21
N TYR A 301 -1.85 4.32 38.93
CA TYR A 301 -0.53 4.69 38.38
C TYR A 301 -0.42 6.18 38.06
N ASP A 302 0.82 6.68 38.01
CA ASP A 302 1.09 8.06 37.62
C ASP A 302 0.59 8.35 36.20
N ARG A 303 -0.06 9.49 36.00
CA ARG A 303 -0.68 9.91 34.72
C ARG A 303 0.33 10.06 33.58
N LYS A 304 1.61 10.28 33.88
CA LYS A 304 2.69 10.40 32.88
C LYS A 304 3.21 9.08 32.37
N MET A 305 2.94 7.97 33.09
CA MET A 305 3.37 6.62 32.69
C MET A 305 2.62 6.16 31.45
N TYR A 306 3.31 5.41 30.62
CA TYR A 306 2.70 4.65 29.52
C TYR A 306 1.99 3.44 30.09
N VAL A 307 0.77 3.15 29.58
CA VAL A 307 0.01 1.94 29.95
C VAL A 307 0.83 0.69 29.62
N PHE A 308 1.56 0.74 28.53
CA PHE A 308 2.39 -0.35 28.01
C PHE A 308 3.87 -0.05 28.22
N GLY A 309 4.32 -0.09 29.45
CA GLY A 309 5.71 0.11 29.82
C GLY A 309 6.61 -1.07 29.45
N LYS A 310 7.91 -0.82 29.38
CA LYS A 310 8.95 -1.74 28.91
C LYS A 310 9.02 -3.05 29.74
N ASP A 311 8.75 -2.96 31.04
CA ASP A 311 8.84 -4.10 31.98
C ASP A 311 7.52 -4.89 32.11
N ARG A 312 6.63 -4.78 31.11
CA ARG A 312 5.30 -5.40 31.05
C ARG A 312 4.29 -4.90 32.09
N ILE A 313 4.58 -3.78 32.71
CA ILE A 313 3.71 -3.03 33.61
C ILE A 313 3.69 -1.55 33.16
N PRO A 314 2.75 -0.72 33.63
CA PRO A 314 2.81 0.72 33.37
C PRO A 314 4.15 1.33 33.84
N GLY A 315 4.72 2.24 33.03
CA GLY A 315 6.03 2.80 33.31
C GLY A 315 6.37 4.02 32.47
N PHE A 316 7.48 4.68 32.78
CA PHE A 316 7.93 5.89 32.08
C PHE A 316 8.60 5.61 30.72
N GLU A 317 8.98 4.36 30.46
CA GLU A 317 9.52 3.93 29.17
C GLU A 317 8.53 3.02 28.43
N HIS A 318 8.30 3.32 27.17
CA HIS A 318 7.44 2.48 26.29
C HIS A 318 8.28 1.47 25.51
N TYR A 319 7.64 0.46 24.93
CA TYR A 319 8.35 -0.49 24.06
C TYR A 319 8.76 0.04 22.69
N GLY A 320 9.59 -0.77 22.02
CA GLY A 320 9.90 -0.62 20.61
C GLY A 320 8.68 -0.84 19.69
N LYS A 321 8.77 -0.27 18.48
CA LYS A 321 7.67 -0.15 17.51
C LYS A 321 6.89 -1.44 17.17
N ASN A 322 7.55 -2.60 17.20
CA ASN A 322 6.95 -3.87 16.77
C ASN A 322 6.80 -4.89 17.92
N ASN A 323 7.06 -4.50 19.16
CA ASN A 323 7.13 -5.43 20.30
C ASN A 323 5.85 -6.25 20.48
N LEU A 324 4.69 -5.59 20.63
CA LEU A 324 3.40 -6.26 20.79
C LEU A 324 3.08 -7.21 19.61
N ARG A 325 3.41 -6.79 18.39
CA ARG A 325 3.22 -7.62 17.19
C ARG A 325 4.05 -8.91 17.23
N TYR A 326 5.31 -8.80 17.63
CA TYR A 326 6.17 -10.00 17.76
C TYR A 326 5.74 -10.91 18.89
N ARG A 327 5.33 -10.35 20.03
CA ARG A 327 4.80 -11.12 21.16
C ARG A 327 3.55 -11.89 20.75
N PHE A 328 2.60 -11.23 20.09
CA PHE A 328 1.39 -11.89 19.58
C PHE A 328 1.72 -12.98 18.57
N ALA A 329 2.59 -12.69 17.57
CA ALA A 329 2.97 -13.67 16.57
C ALA A 329 3.61 -14.92 17.21
N LYS A 330 4.49 -14.74 18.21
CA LYS A 330 5.12 -15.86 18.94
C LYS A 330 4.10 -16.77 19.63
N ILE A 331 3.08 -16.20 20.27
CA ILE A 331 2.03 -17.01 20.93
C ILE A 331 1.15 -17.67 19.87
N ARG A 332 0.68 -16.92 18.85
CA ARG A 332 -0.09 -17.46 17.74
C ARG A 332 0.58 -18.67 17.09
N ASP A 333 1.88 -18.56 16.78
CA ASP A 333 2.65 -19.61 16.12
C ASP A 333 2.85 -20.81 17.06
N LYS A 334 3.06 -20.57 18.38
CA LYS A 334 3.15 -21.61 19.41
C LYS A 334 1.88 -22.48 19.49
N ILE A 335 0.71 -21.84 19.35
CA ILE A 335 -0.59 -22.55 19.41
C ILE A 335 -1.12 -22.91 18.01
N GLN A 336 -0.29 -22.81 16.99
CA GLN A 336 -0.57 -23.22 15.61
C GLN A 336 -1.82 -22.54 14.99
N MET A 337 -2.14 -21.32 15.42
CA MET A 337 -3.25 -20.56 14.86
C MET A 337 -2.91 -19.97 13.48
N PRO A 338 -3.91 -19.76 12.62
CA PRO A 338 -3.71 -19.28 11.25
C PRO A 338 -2.86 -18.00 11.15
N GLU A 339 -1.92 -17.97 10.20
CA GLU A 339 -1.04 -16.81 9.99
C GLU A 339 -1.78 -15.51 9.67
N MET A 340 -3.00 -15.62 9.11
CA MET A 340 -3.85 -14.48 8.83
C MET A 340 -4.34 -13.75 10.09
N TYR A 341 -4.28 -14.40 11.27
CA TYR A 341 -4.54 -13.75 12.53
C TYR A 341 -3.32 -12.92 12.92
N LYS A 342 -3.46 -11.62 12.83
CA LYS A 342 -2.46 -10.62 13.23
C LYS A 342 -2.97 -9.90 14.49
N LEU A 343 -2.11 -9.19 15.18
CA LEU A 343 -2.55 -8.37 16.32
C LEU A 343 -3.73 -7.45 15.92
N TYR A 344 -3.67 -6.82 14.76
CA TYR A 344 -4.76 -5.97 14.22
C TYR A 344 -6.08 -6.72 13.97
N SER A 345 -6.09 -8.05 13.97
CA SER A 345 -7.30 -8.87 13.81
C SER A 345 -8.30 -8.64 14.94
N TRP A 346 -7.82 -8.36 16.15
CA TRP A 346 -8.66 -8.09 17.30
C TRP A 346 -9.53 -6.84 17.13
N LYS A 347 -8.96 -5.78 16.55
CA LYS A 347 -9.74 -4.60 16.16
C LYS A 347 -10.82 -4.95 15.13
N HIS A 348 -10.52 -5.82 14.15
CA HIS A 348 -11.52 -6.26 13.18
C HIS A 348 -12.65 -7.05 13.86
N THR A 349 -12.29 -7.96 14.74
CA THR A 349 -13.25 -8.78 15.53
C THR A 349 -14.15 -7.89 16.38
N GLY A 350 -13.57 -6.94 17.14
CA GLY A 350 -14.35 -6.00 17.95
C GLY A 350 -15.33 -5.16 17.15
N ASN A 351 -14.91 -4.65 15.99
CA ASN A 351 -15.81 -3.89 15.12
C ASN A 351 -16.99 -4.72 14.60
N ILE A 352 -16.74 -5.98 14.20
CA ILE A 352 -17.79 -6.87 13.72
C ILE A 352 -18.78 -7.19 14.85
N ARG A 353 -18.27 -7.54 16.03
CA ARG A 353 -19.13 -7.83 17.18
C ARG A 353 -19.93 -6.62 17.66
N ALA A 354 -19.34 -5.42 17.61
CA ALA A 354 -20.07 -4.19 17.89
C ALA A 354 -21.26 -4.00 16.93
N LEU A 355 -21.06 -4.22 15.63
CA LEU A 355 -22.13 -4.16 14.65
C LEU A 355 -23.20 -5.24 14.89
N GLU A 356 -22.79 -6.45 15.22
CA GLU A 356 -23.67 -7.59 15.51
C GLU A 356 -24.48 -7.40 16.80
N SER A 357 -23.93 -6.67 17.77
CA SER A 357 -24.65 -6.28 19.00
C SER A 357 -25.61 -5.09 18.80
N GLY A 358 -25.77 -4.57 17.58
CA GLY A 358 -26.71 -3.49 17.26
C GLY A 358 -26.13 -2.07 17.36
N ILE A 359 -24.82 -1.91 17.62
CA ILE A 359 -24.16 -0.60 17.57
C ILE A 359 -24.18 -0.10 16.12
N SER A 360 -24.63 1.13 15.91
CA SER A 360 -24.79 1.70 14.58
C SER A 360 -23.44 1.88 13.86
N ILE A 361 -23.47 1.79 12.53
CA ILE A 361 -22.26 1.98 11.71
C ILE A 361 -21.66 3.39 11.89
N THR A 362 -22.50 4.37 12.21
CA THR A 362 -22.05 5.75 12.49
C THR A 362 -21.27 5.83 13.79
N GLU A 363 -21.74 5.18 14.86
CA GLU A 363 -21.01 5.12 16.13
C GLU A 363 -19.67 4.37 15.96
N ILE A 364 -19.67 3.26 15.21
CA ILE A 364 -18.46 2.53 14.85
C ILE A 364 -17.51 3.42 14.04
N GLN A 365 -18.02 4.23 13.12
CA GLN A 365 -17.22 5.21 12.35
C GLN A 365 -16.53 6.21 13.28
N MET A 366 -17.29 6.82 14.18
CA MET A 366 -16.78 7.81 15.14
C MET A 366 -15.72 7.18 16.06
N GLN A 367 -15.99 6.02 16.61
CA GLN A 367 -15.08 5.27 17.47
C GLN A 367 -13.76 4.94 16.75
N ASN A 368 -13.80 4.57 15.46
CA ASN A 368 -12.64 4.30 14.63
C ASN A 368 -11.87 5.55 14.18
N GLY A 369 -12.52 6.73 14.22
CA GLY A 369 -12.01 7.97 13.64
C GLY A 369 -11.89 7.91 12.12
N HIS A 370 -12.86 7.29 11.43
CA HIS A 370 -12.93 7.29 9.98
C HIS A 370 -13.55 8.59 9.47
N THR A 371 -12.94 9.23 8.48
CA THR A 371 -13.39 10.50 7.91
C THR A 371 -14.69 10.39 7.10
N SER A 372 -15.04 9.17 6.64
CA SER A 372 -16.29 8.93 5.91
C SER A 372 -16.93 7.60 6.29
N ILE A 373 -18.26 7.54 6.23
CA ILE A 373 -19.05 6.33 6.46
C ILE A 373 -18.71 5.25 5.42
N GLN A 374 -18.47 5.66 4.17
CA GLN A 374 -18.05 4.75 3.09
C GLN A 374 -16.77 3.96 3.43
N THR A 375 -15.83 4.58 4.16
CA THR A 375 -14.63 3.90 4.64
C THR A 375 -15.00 2.80 5.64
N THR A 376 -15.94 3.06 6.55
CA THR A 376 -16.41 2.08 7.53
C THR A 376 -17.22 0.98 6.87
N GLU A 377 -18.13 1.31 5.95
CA GLU A 377 -18.89 0.31 5.18
C GLU A 377 -18.00 -0.61 4.37
N ASN A 378 -17.06 -0.07 3.60
CA ASN A 378 -16.11 -0.86 2.82
C ASN A 378 -15.25 -1.75 3.71
N TYR A 379 -14.81 -1.23 4.85
CA TYR A 379 -14.08 -1.98 5.86
C TYR A 379 -14.91 -3.15 6.38
N MET A 380 -16.18 -2.93 6.74
CA MET A 380 -17.08 -3.96 7.26
C MET A 380 -17.45 -4.99 6.19
N LYS A 381 -17.83 -4.56 4.97
CA LYS A 381 -18.13 -5.46 3.83
C LYS A 381 -16.98 -6.40 3.51
N ASN A 382 -15.74 -5.91 3.54
CA ASN A 382 -14.55 -6.71 3.26
C ASN A 382 -14.20 -7.71 4.38
N LYS A 383 -14.70 -7.50 5.60
CA LYS A 383 -14.40 -8.34 6.77
C LYS A 383 -15.58 -9.23 7.17
N LYS A 384 -16.80 -8.79 6.93
CA LYS A 384 -18.00 -9.55 7.25
C LYS A 384 -18.29 -10.57 6.13
N ARG A 385 -17.74 -11.75 6.22
CA ARG A 385 -18.12 -12.93 5.40
C ARG A 385 -19.21 -13.75 6.09
N THR A 386 -20.12 -13.09 6.79
CA THR A 386 -21.05 -13.77 7.68
C THR A 386 -22.35 -14.13 6.98
N ILE A 387 -22.84 -15.31 7.29
CA ILE A 387 -24.22 -15.74 7.10
C ILE A 387 -25.12 -14.73 7.79
N SER A 388 -26.08 -14.16 7.07
CA SER A 388 -27.02 -13.22 7.63
C SER A 388 -27.99 -13.99 8.55
N SER A 389 -27.93 -13.72 9.86
CA SER A 389 -28.90 -14.27 10.81
C SER A 389 -30.35 -13.91 10.46
N ASN A 390 -30.55 -12.73 9.85
CA ASN A 390 -31.88 -12.32 9.37
C ASN A 390 -32.38 -13.22 8.22
N ILE A 391 -31.51 -13.63 7.30
CA ILE A 391 -31.88 -14.57 6.24
C ILE A 391 -32.18 -15.94 6.85
N SER A 392 -31.31 -16.42 7.76
CA SER A 392 -31.54 -17.73 8.40
C SER A 392 -32.83 -17.80 9.21
N ASN A 393 -33.20 -16.70 9.91
CA ASN A 393 -34.27 -16.73 10.89
C ASN A 393 -35.59 -16.09 10.40
N ARG A 394 -35.57 -15.35 9.28
CA ARG A 394 -36.76 -14.58 8.79
C ARG A 394 -37.09 -14.84 7.34
N PHE A 395 -36.41 -15.79 6.69
CA PHE A 395 -36.78 -16.12 5.32
C PHE A 395 -38.17 -16.77 5.33
N PRO A 396 -39.13 -16.28 4.53
CA PRO A 396 -40.48 -16.87 4.48
C PRO A 396 -40.42 -18.29 3.91
N GLU A 397 -41.30 -19.15 4.41
CA GLU A 397 -41.55 -20.45 3.80
C GLU A 397 -42.21 -20.28 2.42
N LEU A 398 -41.98 -21.24 1.51
CA LEU A 398 -42.57 -21.26 0.17
C LEU A 398 -44.07 -21.48 0.21
#